data_32498e784d6254fcaf939ba9f0d7ee93
#
_entry.id   32498e784d6254fcaf939ba9f0d7ee93
#
_cell.length_a   1.000
_cell.length_b   1.000
_cell.length_c   1.000
_cell.angle_alpha   90.00
_cell.angle_beta   90.00
_cell.angle_gamma   90.00
#
_symmetry.space_group_name_H-M   'P 1'
#
loop_
_entity.id
_entity.type
_entity.pdbx_description
1 polymer ?
#
loop_
_entity_poly.entity_id
_entity_poly.type
_entity_poly.pdbx_seq_one_letter_code
_entity_poly.pdbx_strand_id
1 'polypeptide(L)'
;RIPVSAILPYDALLVPFIYFFYYQKENPKGTQIKYLEEFFWRASLSFRYSSAAESKLAQDIKRIEKILNSERPNYDDVKVYLNSPQDLIDTNFSTGNSYCKAVLCLLAYQEPKDFQTNGKIILDNSWLKVANSRNYHHFFPKAYLRKNNIGNEHSLVNISLVSADLNKRKIRAQA
;
A
#
# COMPACT_ATOMS: atom_id res chain seq x y z
N ARG A 1 5.97 -6.57 5.14
CA ARG A 1 4.79 -6.98 5.95
C ARG A 1 3.67 -5.97 5.76
N ILE A 2 2.50 -6.39 5.29
CA ILE A 2 1.32 -5.53 5.22
C ILE A 2 0.76 -5.40 6.64
N PRO A 3 0.70 -4.21 7.23
CA PRO A 3 0.32 -4.07 8.63
C PRO A 3 -1.18 -4.29 8.87
N VAL A 4 -2.02 -3.94 7.89
CA VAL A 4 -3.49 -4.07 7.99
C VAL A 4 -4.09 -4.51 6.65
N SER A 5 -5.12 -5.37 6.70
CA SER A 5 -5.77 -5.89 5.49
C SER A 5 -6.42 -4.80 4.62
N ALA A 6 -6.91 -3.71 5.23
CA ALA A 6 -7.58 -2.63 4.50
C ALA A 6 -6.69 -1.90 3.49
N ILE A 7 -5.37 -1.90 3.68
CA ILE A 7 -4.43 -1.31 2.74
C ILE A 7 -3.78 -2.35 1.81
N LEU A 8 -4.21 -3.61 1.85
CA LEU A 8 -3.81 -4.60 0.85
C LEU A 8 -4.25 -4.11 -0.53
N PRO A 9 -3.33 -3.93 -1.49
CA PRO A 9 -3.66 -3.39 -2.80
C PRO A 9 -4.73 -4.20 -3.53
N TYR A 10 -4.62 -5.53 -3.50
CA TYR A 10 -5.55 -6.48 -4.07
C TYR A 10 -5.68 -7.71 -3.20
N ASP A 11 -6.88 -8.19 -2.96
CA ASP A 11 -7.11 -9.48 -2.28
C ASP A 11 -6.54 -10.64 -3.10
N ALA A 12 -6.52 -10.52 -4.42
CA ALA A 12 -5.92 -11.49 -5.34
C ALA A 12 -4.43 -11.75 -5.07
N LEU A 13 -3.70 -10.78 -4.48
CA LEU A 13 -2.30 -10.96 -4.06
C LEU A 13 -2.14 -12.08 -3.03
N LEU A 14 -3.15 -12.39 -2.26
CA LEU A 14 -3.07 -13.48 -1.27
C LEU A 14 -2.82 -14.84 -1.94
N VAL A 15 -3.36 -15.07 -3.14
CA VAL A 15 -3.27 -16.37 -3.83
C VAL A 15 -1.82 -16.77 -4.12
N PRO A 16 -0.99 -15.95 -4.79
CA PRO A 16 0.41 -16.27 -5.03
C PRO A 16 1.22 -16.47 -3.73
N PHE A 17 0.95 -15.65 -2.69
CA PHE A 17 1.65 -15.80 -1.42
C PHE A 17 1.22 -17.06 -0.66
N ILE A 18 -0.08 -17.39 -0.66
CA ILE A 18 -0.58 -18.66 -0.09
C ILE A 18 0.08 -19.84 -0.82
N TYR A 19 0.14 -19.80 -2.16
CA TYR A 19 0.82 -20.82 -2.95
C TYR A 19 2.29 -20.98 -2.54
N PHE A 20 3.03 -19.87 -2.42
CA PHE A 20 4.42 -19.90 -1.97
C PHE A 20 4.56 -20.60 -0.62
N PHE A 21 3.82 -20.16 0.41
CA PHE A 21 3.92 -20.71 1.76
C PHE A 21 3.31 -22.10 1.91
N TYR A 22 2.48 -22.53 0.99
CA TYR A 22 2.00 -23.91 0.94
C TYR A 22 3.14 -24.88 0.60
N TYR A 23 3.99 -24.53 -0.36
CA TYR A 23 5.13 -25.36 -0.76
C TYR A 23 6.40 -25.09 0.06
N GLN A 24 6.64 -23.86 0.49
CA GLN A 24 7.76 -23.45 1.31
C GLN A 24 7.36 -23.44 2.79
N LYS A 25 7.68 -24.51 3.51
CA LYS A 25 7.33 -24.63 4.95
C LYS A 25 8.21 -23.79 5.86
N GLU A 26 9.42 -23.49 5.44
CA GLU A 26 10.35 -22.63 6.17
C GLU A 26 10.15 -21.16 5.78
N ASN A 27 10.59 -20.26 6.65
CA ASN A 27 10.63 -18.85 6.30
C ASN A 27 11.53 -18.62 5.08
N PRO A 28 11.11 -17.81 4.09
CA PRO A 28 11.93 -17.49 2.94
C PRO A 28 13.23 -16.82 3.38
N LYS A 29 14.34 -17.11 2.70
CA LYS A 29 15.68 -16.60 3.02
C LYS A 29 16.35 -16.01 1.78
N GLY A 30 17.28 -15.09 2.00
CA GLY A 30 18.14 -14.56 0.95
C GLY A 30 17.38 -14.00 -0.25
N THR A 31 17.62 -14.57 -1.43
CA THR A 31 17.05 -14.13 -2.69
C THR A 31 15.53 -14.32 -2.77
N GLN A 32 14.97 -15.32 -2.10
CA GLN A 32 13.52 -15.54 -2.08
C GLN A 32 12.76 -14.35 -1.49
N ILE A 33 13.26 -13.80 -0.35
CA ILE A 33 12.64 -12.59 0.26
C ILE A 33 12.63 -11.45 -0.74
N LYS A 34 13.80 -11.17 -1.35
CA LYS A 34 13.95 -10.10 -2.33
C LYS A 34 13.01 -10.25 -3.52
N TYR A 35 12.86 -11.47 -4.04
CA TYR A 35 12.00 -11.73 -5.19
C TYR A 35 10.52 -11.68 -4.83
N LEU A 36 10.13 -12.10 -3.62
CA LEU A 36 8.76 -11.93 -3.12
C LEU A 36 8.39 -10.46 -2.92
N GLU A 37 9.32 -9.66 -2.40
CA GLU A 37 9.14 -8.20 -2.26
C GLU A 37 9.05 -7.54 -3.64
N GLU A 38 9.93 -7.88 -4.59
CA GLU A 38 9.88 -7.38 -5.96
C GLU A 38 8.54 -7.74 -6.61
N PHE A 39 8.08 -8.99 -6.47
CA PHE A 39 6.78 -9.44 -6.97
C PHE A 39 5.64 -8.60 -6.38
N PHE A 40 5.62 -8.45 -5.04
CA PHE A 40 4.59 -7.68 -4.35
C PHE A 40 4.49 -6.24 -4.89
N TRP A 41 5.62 -5.54 -4.95
CA TRP A 41 5.63 -4.14 -5.39
C TRP A 41 5.28 -3.98 -6.86
N ARG A 42 5.78 -4.84 -7.72
CA ARG A 42 5.43 -4.82 -9.16
C ARG A 42 3.95 -5.07 -9.38
N ALA A 43 3.38 -6.09 -8.77
CA ALA A 43 1.96 -6.40 -8.90
C ALA A 43 1.07 -5.28 -8.32
N SER A 44 1.49 -4.66 -7.21
CA SER A 44 0.74 -3.60 -6.54
C SER A 44 0.73 -2.27 -7.32
N LEU A 45 1.85 -1.91 -7.96
CA LEU A 45 2.05 -0.63 -8.64
C LEU A 45 1.77 -0.69 -10.16
N SER A 46 1.29 -1.83 -10.67
CA SER A 46 1.04 -2.05 -12.11
C SER A 46 -0.44 -2.17 -12.48
N PHE A 47 -1.37 -1.94 -11.55
CA PHE A 47 -2.79 -2.24 -11.73
C PHE A 47 -3.06 -3.68 -12.20
N ARG A 48 -2.18 -4.63 -11.83
CA ARG A 48 -2.15 -5.97 -12.39
C ARG A 48 -3.47 -6.71 -12.34
N TYR A 49 -4.19 -6.65 -11.23
CA TYR A 49 -5.44 -7.40 -11.04
C TYR A 49 -6.70 -6.55 -11.24
N SER A 50 -6.59 -5.37 -11.82
CA SER A 50 -7.76 -4.53 -12.13
C SER A 50 -8.61 -5.08 -13.29
N SER A 51 -8.05 -5.98 -14.10
CA SER A 51 -8.75 -6.67 -15.19
C SER A 51 -8.13 -8.04 -15.43
N ALA A 52 -8.92 -9.02 -15.93
CA ALA A 52 -8.46 -10.37 -16.26
C ALA A 52 -7.65 -11.04 -15.12
N ALA A 53 -8.11 -10.92 -13.88
CA ALA A 53 -7.38 -11.34 -12.69
C ALA A 53 -7.00 -12.82 -12.72
N GLU A 54 -7.90 -13.70 -13.17
CA GLU A 54 -7.66 -15.16 -13.21
C GLU A 54 -6.47 -15.53 -14.09
N SER A 55 -6.43 -15.00 -15.34
CA SER A 55 -5.32 -15.29 -16.25
C SER A 55 -3.99 -14.74 -15.73
N LYS A 56 -4.02 -13.58 -15.07
CA LYS A 56 -2.84 -12.97 -14.45
C LYS A 56 -2.37 -13.73 -13.22
N LEU A 57 -3.30 -14.25 -12.42
CA LEU A 57 -2.97 -15.14 -11.30
C LEU A 57 -2.26 -16.41 -11.79
N ALA A 58 -2.73 -17.04 -12.87
CA ALA A 58 -2.07 -18.22 -13.44
C ALA A 58 -0.62 -17.91 -13.88
N GLN A 59 -0.38 -16.74 -14.47
CA GLN A 59 0.97 -16.28 -14.80
C GLN A 59 1.82 -16.02 -13.54
N ASP A 60 1.22 -15.46 -12.50
CA ASP A 60 1.91 -15.13 -11.27
C ASP A 60 2.26 -16.37 -10.44
N ILE A 61 1.44 -17.42 -10.48
CA ILE A 61 1.82 -18.71 -9.90
C ILE A 61 3.11 -19.24 -10.56
N LYS A 62 3.26 -19.15 -11.88
CA LYS A 62 4.52 -19.53 -12.55
C LYS A 62 5.73 -18.69 -12.11
N ARG A 63 5.50 -17.42 -11.74
CA ARG A 63 6.55 -16.58 -11.14
C ARG A 63 6.91 -17.04 -9.74
N ILE A 64 5.91 -17.39 -8.95
CA ILE A 64 6.13 -17.93 -7.59
C ILE A 64 6.88 -19.26 -7.64
N GLU A 65 6.61 -20.15 -8.61
CA GLU A 65 7.37 -21.38 -8.82
C GLU A 65 8.86 -21.10 -9.06
N LYS A 66 9.21 -20.07 -9.84
CA LYS A 66 10.60 -19.62 -9.99
C LYS A 66 11.19 -19.13 -8.66
N ILE A 67 10.42 -18.34 -7.90
CA ILE A 67 10.88 -17.85 -6.59
C ILE A 67 11.12 -18.99 -5.62
N LEU A 68 10.27 -20.03 -5.62
CA LEU A 68 10.48 -21.24 -4.82
C LEU A 68 11.84 -21.88 -5.12
N ASN A 69 12.26 -21.89 -6.39
CA ASN A 69 13.55 -22.37 -6.85
C ASN A 69 14.70 -21.36 -6.68
N SER A 70 14.45 -20.22 -6.00
CA SER A 70 15.41 -19.12 -5.85
C SER A 70 15.84 -18.48 -7.18
N GLU A 71 15.01 -18.60 -8.23
CA GLU A 71 15.20 -17.99 -9.53
C GLU A 71 14.44 -16.67 -9.61
N ARG A 72 15.03 -15.67 -10.29
CA ARG A 72 14.36 -14.40 -10.53
C ARG A 72 13.31 -14.53 -11.64
N PRO A 73 12.03 -14.19 -11.39
CA PRO A 73 11.00 -14.16 -12.43
C PRO A 73 11.25 -13.06 -13.46
N ASN A 74 10.71 -13.25 -14.67
CA ASN A 74 10.59 -12.20 -15.67
C ASN A 74 9.31 -11.38 -15.42
N TYR A 75 9.39 -10.05 -15.66
CA TYR A 75 8.34 -9.08 -15.44
C TYR A 75 8.09 -8.16 -16.65
N ASP A 76 8.49 -8.55 -17.87
CA ASP A 76 8.37 -7.71 -19.07
C ASP A 76 6.91 -7.32 -19.38
N ASP A 77 5.96 -8.17 -18.99
CA ASP A 77 4.52 -7.94 -19.08
C ASP A 77 3.92 -7.13 -17.91
N VAL A 78 4.73 -6.77 -16.91
CA VAL A 78 4.28 -6.06 -15.69
C VAL A 78 4.80 -4.64 -15.71
N LYS A 79 4.03 -3.75 -16.33
CA LYS A 79 4.39 -2.33 -16.40
C LYS A 79 4.04 -1.61 -15.11
N VAL A 80 5.05 -1.14 -14.40
CA VAL A 80 4.87 -0.30 -13.20
C VAL A 80 4.57 1.15 -13.63
N TYR A 81 3.58 1.77 -12.98
CA TYR A 81 3.11 3.13 -13.29
C TYR A 81 3.63 4.19 -12.30
N LEU A 82 4.88 4.07 -11.91
CA LEU A 82 5.59 5.05 -11.09
C LEU A 82 6.87 5.46 -11.82
N ASN A 83 6.75 6.38 -12.78
CA ASN A 83 7.88 6.81 -13.62
C ASN A 83 8.51 8.11 -13.10
N SER A 84 7.75 8.91 -12.37
CA SER A 84 8.20 10.20 -11.82
C SER A 84 7.48 10.55 -10.52
N PRO A 85 8.02 11.46 -9.69
CA PRO A 85 7.29 12.03 -8.55
C PRO A 85 5.97 12.71 -8.94
N GLN A 86 5.87 13.23 -10.17
CA GLN A 86 4.66 13.87 -10.69
C GLN A 86 3.48 12.91 -10.75
N ASP A 87 3.71 11.63 -11.05
CA ASP A 87 2.67 10.60 -11.07
C ASP A 87 1.94 10.50 -9.71
N LEU A 88 2.68 10.66 -8.60
CA LEU A 88 2.10 10.68 -7.25
C LEU A 88 1.32 11.97 -6.96
N ILE A 89 1.86 13.11 -7.41
CA ILE A 89 1.23 14.43 -7.21
C ILE A 89 -0.10 14.51 -7.94
N ASP A 90 -0.15 14.00 -9.16
CA ASP A 90 -1.33 14.06 -10.03
C ASP A 90 -2.37 12.98 -9.68
N THR A 91 -1.98 11.95 -8.95
CA THR A 91 -2.90 10.90 -8.52
C THR A 91 -3.84 11.39 -7.42
N ASN A 92 -5.14 11.34 -7.66
CA ASN A 92 -6.15 11.58 -6.63
C ASN A 92 -6.26 10.40 -5.67
N PHE A 93 -6.18 10.68 -4.38
CA PHE A 93 -6.31 9.66 -3.36
C PHE A 93 -7.70 9.05 -3.31
N SER A 94 -7.76 7.72 -3.36
CA SER A 94 -8.97 6.93 -3.16
C SER A 94 -8.64 5.61 -2.45
N THR A 95 -9.45 5.23 -1.47
CA THR A 95 -9.31 3.96 -0.75
C THR A 95 -9.70 2.73 -1.57
N GLY A 96 -10.44 2.93 -2.65
CA GLY A 96 -10.74 1.87 -3.62
C GLY A 96 -9.64 1.66 -4.66
N ASN A 97 -8.67 2.57 -4.75
CA ASN A 97 -7.59 2.48 -5.71
C ASN A 97 -6.41 1.67 -5.16
N SER A 98 -6.07 0.58 -5.83
CA SER A 98 -4.96 -0.31 -5.45
C SER A 98 -3.60 0.38 -5.43
N TYR A 99 -3.35 1.30 -6.34
CA TYR A 99 -2.13 2.10 -6.38
C TYR A 99 -2.00 3.00 -5.14
N CYS A 100 -3.10 3.67 -4.74
CA CYS A 100 -3.14 4.44 -3.48
C CYS A 100 -2.88 3.54 -2.27
N LYS A 101 -3.46 2.34 -2.23
CA LYS A 101 -3.20 1.35 -1.17
C LYS A 101 -1.73 0.90 -1.16
N ALA A 102 -1.11 0.70 -2.33
CA ALA A 102 0.30 0.37 -2.42
C ALA A 102 1.19 1.47 -1.83
N VAL A 103 0.89 2.74 -2.12
CA VAL A 103 1.60 3.88 -1.52
C VAL A 103 1.38 3.95 0.00
N LEU A 104 0.16 3.68 0.49
CA LEU A 104 -0.07 3.57 1.93
C LEU A 104 0.74 2.43 2.57
N CYS A 105 0.93 1.29 1.88
CA CYS A 105 1.83 0.23 2.33
C CYS A 105 3.29 0.71 2.43
N LEU A 106 3.77 1.50 1.45
CA LEU A 106 5.11 2.11 1.51
C LEU A 106 5.26 3.04 2.71
N LEU A 107 4.28 3.91 2.94
CA LEU A 107 4.28 4.79 4.11
C LEU A 107 4.28 4.00 5.43
N ALA A 108 3.48 2.94 5.49
CA ALA A 108 3.43 2.07 6.66
C ALA A 108 4.75 1.31 6.89
N TYR A 109 5.45 0.92 5.82
CA TYR A 109 6.75 0.26 5.89
C TYR A 109 7.84 1.17 6.48
N GLN A 110 7.72 2.50 6.31
CA GLN A 110 8.63 3.50 6.88
C GLN A 110 8.42 3.72 8.39
N GLU A 111 7.55 2.93 9.04
CA GLU A 111 7.28 3.05 10.48
C GLU A 111 6.94 4.48 10.92
N PRO A 112 5.84 5.05 10.41
CA PRO A 112 5.49 6.43 10.65
C PRO A 112 5.32 6.72 12.15
N LYS A 113 5.67 7.95 12.54
CA LYS A 113 5.59 8.43 13.91
C LYS A 113 4.47 9.46 14.06
N ASP A 114 3.84 9.46 15.22
CA ASP A 114 2.85 10.46 15.59
C ASP A 114 3.45 11.86 15.67
N PHE A 115 2.79 12.83 15.06
CA PHE A 115 3.29 14.20 14.96
C PHE A 115 3.38 14.95 16.31
N GLN A 116 2.64 14.52 17.34
CA GLN A 116 2.63 15.17 18.64
C GLN A 116 3.59 14.50 19.63
N THR A 117 3.58 13.18 19.64
CA THR A 117 4.28 12.39 20.65
C THR A 117 5.61 11.82 20.15
N ASN A 118 5.86 11.87 18.84
CA ASN A 118 6.98 11.19 18.17
C ASN A 118 7.00 9.66 18.41
N GLY A 119 5.94 9.12 19.02
CA GLY A 119 5.78 7.68 19.23
C GLY A 119 5.45 6.95 17.91
N LYS A 120 5.84 5.68 17.80
CA LYS A 120 5.51 4.83 16.65
C LYS A 120 4.00 4.66 16.53
N ILE A 121 3.45 4.86 15.35
CA ILE A 121 2.04 4.60 15.07
C ILE A 121 1.85 3.09 14.94
N ILE A 122 0.96 2.54 15.78
CA ILE A 122 0.60 1.11 15.72
C ILE A 122 -0.38 0.92 14.57
N LEU A 123 0.09 0.22 13.53
CA LEU A 123 -0.69 -0.12 12.36
C LEU A 123 -0.97 -1.62 12.38
N ASP A 124 -2.11 -2.02 12.94
CA ASP A 124 -2.57 -3.41 12.96
C ASP A 124 -4.09 -3.49 12.66
N ASN A 125 -4.65 -4.69 12.65
CA ASN A 125 -6.07 -4.87 12.34
C ASN A 125 -7.02 -4.34 13.44
N SER A 126 -6.54 -4.04 14.65
CA SER A 126 -7.32 -3.37 15.69
C SER A 126 -7.64 -1.93 15.30
N TRP A 127 -6.76 -1.31 14.56
CA TRP A 127 -6.91 -0.03 13.90
C TRP A 127 -8.17 0.09 13.03
N LEU A 128 -8.66 -1.02 12.45
CA LEU A 128 -9.88 -1.07 11.65
C LEU A 128 -11.14 -1.22 12.50
N LYS A 129 -11.02 -1.73 13.72
CA LYS A 129 -12.16 -1.98 14.62
C LYS A 129 -12.75 -0.71 15.22
N VAL A 130 -12.00 0.38 15.24
CA VAL A 130 -12.52 1.69 15.64
C VAL A 130 -13.33 2.23 14.46
N ALA A 131 -14.61 1.89 14.40
CA ALA A 131 -15.55 2.37 13.40
C ALA A 131 -15.38 3.88 13.21
N ASN A 132 -15.17 4.33 11.98
CA ASN A 132 -14.94 5.71 11.56
C ASN A 132 -13.53 6.32 11.75
N SER A 133 -12.54 5.62 12.27
CA SER A 133 -11.18 6.15 12.29
C SER A 133 -10.44 5.80 10.98
N ARG A 134 -10.60 6.62 9.99
CA ARG A 134 -9.67 6.64 8.86
C ARG A 134 -8.34 7.17 9.40
N ASN A 135 -7.38 6.28 9.67
CA ASN A 135 -6.08 6.65 10.24
C ASN A 135 -5.09 7.12 9.16
N TYR A 136 -5.59 7.56 8.03
CA TYR A 136 -4.90 8.39 7.05
C TYR A 136 -5.66 9.71 6.94
N HIS A 137 -4.92 10.79 6.88
CA HIS A 137 -5.47 12.14 6.90
C HIS A 137 -4.70 13.02 5.92
N HIS A 138 -5.37 14.06 5.43
CA HIS A 138 -4.68 15.08 4.66
C HIS A 138 -3.67 15.77 5.56
N PHE A 139 -2.41 15.81 5.16
CA PHE A 139 -1.34 16.52 5.86
C PHE A 139 -1.68 18.01 5.92
N PHE A 140 -1.93 18.61 4.77
CA PHE A 140 -2.51 19.95 4.67
C PHE A 140 -4.03 19.86 4.55
N PRO A 141 -4.80 20.57 5.40
CA PRO A 141 -6.26 20.63 5.29
C PRO A 141 -6.68 21.10 3.90
N LYS A 142 -7.69 20.47 3.31
CA LYS A 142 -8.21 20.85 1.98
C LYS A 142 -8.61 22.33 1.90
N ALA A 143 -9.25 22.84 2.97
CA ALA A 143 -9.65 24.26 3.04
C ALA A 143 -8.44 25.20 2.98
N TYR A 144 -7.31 24.82 3.60
CA TYR A 144 -6.07 25.58 3.53
C TYR A 144 -5.51 25.61 2.11
N LEU A 145 -5.46 24.45 1.42
CA LEU A 145 -4.94 24.34 0.05
C LEU A 145 -5.80 25.18 -0.91
N ARG A 146 -7.13 25.08 -0.80
CA ARG A 146 -8.07 25.90 -1.63
C ARG A 146 -7.88 27.39 -1.41
N LYS A 147 -7.84 27.83 -0.15
CA LYS A 147 -7.67 29.25 0.20
C LYS A 147 -6.39 29.84 -0.36
N ASN A 148 -5.34 29.06 -0.45
CA ASN A 148 -4.01 29.53 -0.90
C ASN A 148 -3.72 29.18 -2.37
N ASN A 149 -4.68 28.59 -3.11
CA ASN A 149 -4.51 28.13 -4.49
C ASN A 149 -3.30 27.20 -4.67
N ILE A 150 -3.07 26.31 -3.70
CA ILE A 150 -1.94 25.38 -3.67
C ILE A 150 -2.40 24.02 -4.22
N GLY A 151 -2.07 23.73 -5.45
CA GLY A 151 -2.09 22.41 -6.07
C GLY A 151 -3.40 21.62 -5.93
N ASN A 152 -3.27 20.29 -6.09
CA ASN A 152 -4.39 19.34 -5.98
C ASN A 152 -4.66 18.96 -4.51
N GLU A 153 -5.77 19.44 -3.95
CA GLU A 153 -6.17 19.12 -2.56
C GLU A 153 -6.47 17.65 -2.32
N HIS A 154 -6.73 16.87 -3.38
CA HIS A 154 -6.99 15.44 -3.35
C HIS A 154 -5.73 14.60 -3.64
N SER A 155 -4.60 15.25 -3.89
CA SER A 155 -3.35 14.57 -4.24
C SER A 155 -2.98 13.48 -3.23
N LEU A 156 -2.51 12.34 -3.75
CA LEU A 156 -2.01 11.22 -2.95
C LEU A 156 -0.86 11.63 -2.03
N VAL A 157 0.02 12.54 -2.48
CA VAL A 157 1.14 13.03 -1.65
C VAL A 157 0.71 13.88 -0.47
N ASN A 158 -0.54 14.35 -0.44
CA ASN A 158 -1.10 15.06 0.71
C ASN A 158 -1.68 14.12 1.77
N ILE A 159 -1.49 12.80 1.64
CA ILE A 159 -2.01 11.82 2.60
C ILE A 159 -0.89 11.33 3.50
N SER A 160 -1.14 11.32 4.80
CA SER A 160 -0.25 10.76 5.80
C SER A 160 -0.99 9.79 6.71
N LEU A 161 -0.25 8.84 7.29
CA LEU A 161 -0.76 7.97 8.35
C LEU A 161 -0.70 8.74 9.68
N VAL A 162 -1.78 8.64 10.46
CA VAL A 162 -1.92 9.34 11.75
C VAL A 162 -2.41 8.39 12.83
N SER A 163 -2.12 8.71 14.09
CA SER A 163 -2.68 7.97 15.22
C SER A 163 -4.20 8.19 15.33
N ALA A 164 -4.92 7.21 15.89
CA ALA A 164 -6.35 7.33 16.13
C ALA A 164 -6.72 8.54 17.01
N ASP A 165 -5.88 8.86 17.99
CA ASP A 165 -6.10 9.98 18.90
C ASP A 165 -5.94 11.33 18.21
N LEU A 166 -4.91 11.47 17.37
CA LEU A 166 -4.72 12.69 16.60
C LEU A 166 -5.88 12.93 15.63
N ASN A 167 -6.36 11.87 14.99
CA ASN A 167 -7.51 11.94 14.08
C ASN A 167 -8.78 12.41 14.79
N LYS A 168 -9.08 11.87 15.99
CA LYS A 168 -10.25 12.27 16.82
C LYS A 168 -10.18 13.73 17.28
N ARG A 169 -8.99 14.22 17.66
CA ARG A 169 -8.80 15.60 18.13
C ARG A 169 -9.01 16.61 17.00
N LYS A 170 -8.50 16.31 15.80
CA LYS A 170 -8.70 17.19 14.63
C LYS A 170 -10.17 17.33 14.23
N ILE A 171 -10.95 16.25 14.32
CA ILE A 171 -12.40 16.30 14.03
C ILE A 171 -13.12 17.21 15.04
N ARG A 172 -12.75 17.19 16.32
CA ARG A 172 -13.34 18.05 17.35
C ARG A 172 -12.95 19.53 17.25
N ALA A 173 -11.79 19.83 16.67
CA ALA A 173 -11.33 21.20 16.49
C ALA A 173 -11.92 21.88 15.22
N GLN A 174 -12.60 21.13 14.36
CA GLN A 174 -13.23 21.62 13.14
C GLN A 174 -14.78 21.66 13.24
N ALA A 175 -15.34 21.17 14.34
CA ALA A 175 -16.77 21.24 14.70
C ALA A 175 -17.04 22.40 15.65
#